data_2f5a5317b40d9dbcbf6f535b6929aea2
#
_entry.id   2f5a5317b40d9dbcbf6f535b6929aea2
#
_cell.length_a   1.000
_cell.length_b   1.000
_cell.length_c   1.000
_cell.angle_alpha   90.00
_cell.angle_beta   90.00
_cell.angle_gamma   90.00
#
_symmetry.space_group_name_H-M   'P 1'
#
loop_
_entity.id
_entity.type
_entity.pdbx_description
1 polymer ?
#
loop_
_entity_poly.entity_id
_entity_poly.type
_entity_poly.pdbx_seq_one_letter_code
_entity_poly.pdbx_strand_id
1 'polypeptide(L)'
;MNVDIAALRTIEREKDIPFETVIDAIETALLTAYRHTDGHQPHARIDIDRKSGAVRVLAQELTTEGTVESEWDDTPEGFGRIAATTARQVILQRLRDAEHERTYGEFAAKEGEIVGGVVQRDARANARGVVIVALSGQIEGVLPQAEQVPGETYAHGERIRCYVVGVTRGMRGTQIGRASCRERVYSNV
;
A
#
# COMPACT_ATOMS: atom_id res chain seq x y z
N MET A 1 -18.31 20.29 -2.07
CA MET A 1 -16.85 20.13 -1.88
C MET A 1 -16.43 19.02 -2.83
N ASN A 2 -15.38 19.23 -3.63
CA ASN A 2 -15.09 18.38 -4.78
C ASN A 2 -13.78 17.60 -4.54
N VAL A 3 -13.62 16.48 -5.21
CA VAL A 3 -12.35 15.76 -5.29
C VAL A 3 -11.37 16.60 -6.10
N ASP A 4 -10.13 16.73 -5.63
CA ASP A 4 -9.11 17.53 -6.33
C ASP A 4 -8.55 16.75 -7.54
N ILE A 5 -9.16 16.98 -8.70
CA ILE A 5 -8.78 16.36 -9.97
C ILE A 5 -7.37 16.76 -10.40
N ALA A 6 -6.94 17.98 -10.08
CA ALA A 6 -5.60 18.45 -10.44
C ALA A 6 -4.52 17.69 -9.66
N ALA A 7 -4.77 17.45 -8.36
CA ALA A 7 -3.89 16.62 -7.55
C ALA A 7 -3.82 15.18 -8.08
N LEU A 8 -4.94 14.59 -8.50
CA LEU A 8 -4.96 13.23 -9.09
C LEU A 8 -4.13 13.14 -10.38
N ARG A 9 -4.24 14.12 -11.26
CA ARG A 9 -3.43 14.18 -12.49
C ARG A 9 -1.94 14.39 -12.22
N THR A 10 -1.60 15.08 -11.15
CA THR A 10 -0.21 15.21 -10.71
C THR A 10 0.34 13.87 -10.25
N ILE A 11 -0.43 13.11 -9.48
CA ILE A 11 -0.09 11.77 -9.02
C ILE A 11 0.11 10.80 -10.20
N GLU A 12 -0.78 10.84 -11.20
CA GLU A 12 -0.63 10.06 -12.42
C GLU A 12 0.72 10.31 -13.09
N ARG A 13 1.10 11.57 -13.20
CA ARG A 13 2.33 12.00 -13.87
C ARG A 13 3.61 11.69 -13.08
N GLU A 14 3.57 11.80 -11.75
CA GLU A 14 4.74 11.65 -10.89
C GLU A 14 4.95 10.19 -10.42
N LYS A 15 3.87 9.43 -10.28
CA LYS A 15 3.91 8.11 -9.67
C LYS A 15 3.51 6.98 -10.63
N ASP A 16 3.15 7.32 -11.87
CA ASP A 16 2.74 6.37 -12.92
C ASP A 16 1.52 5.51 -12.50
N ILE A 17 0.61 6.10 -11.72
CA ILE A 17 -0.64 5.46 -11.30
C ILE A 17 -1.75 5.96 -12.24
N PRO A 18 -2.42 5.07 -13.02
CA PRO A 18 -3.48 5.51 -13.94
C PRO A 18 -4.60 6.27 -13.21
N PHE A 19 -4.97 7.43 -13.74
CA PHE A 19 -5.99 8.29 -13.17
C PHE A 19 -7.32 7.55 -12.92
N GLU A 20 -7.78 6.77 -13.88
CA GLU A 20 -9.04 6.01 -13.77
C GLU A 20 -8.98 4.97 -12.63
N THR A 21 -7.84 4.32 -12.41
CA THR A 21 -7.68 3.36 -11.30
C THR A 21 -7.86 4.02 -9.94
N VAL A 22 -7.43 5.27 -9.79
CA VAL A 22 -7.62 6.02 -8.54
C VAL A 22 -9.08 6.46 -8.40
N ILE A 23 -9.71 6.91 -9.48
CA ILE A 23 -11.14 7.29 -9.49
C ILE A 23 -12.01 6.09 -9.14
N ASP A 24 -11.83 4.93 -9.76
CA ASP A 24 -12.59 3.70 -9.49
C ASP A 24 -12.47 3.28 -8.01
N ALA A 25 -11.24 3.41 -7.45
CA ALA A 25 -11.01 3.11 -6.05
C ALA A 25 -11.75 4.09 -5.12
N ILE A 26 -11.79 5.38 -5.47
CA ILE A 26 -12.53 6.40 -4.72
C ILE A 26 -14.03 6.12 -4.83
N GLU A 27 -14.57 5.85 -6.02
CA GLU A 27 -15.98 5.52 -6.24
C GLU A 27 -16.39 4.30 -5.41
N THR A 28 -15.59 3.24 -5.40
CA THR A 28 -15.83 2.04 -4.58
C THR A 28 -15.84 2.33 -3.09
N ALA A 29 -14.89 3.12 -2.61
CA ALA A 29 -14.81 3.49 -1.20
C ALA A 29 -15.97 4.38 -0.77
N LEU A 30 -16.38 5.31 -1.63
CA LEU A 30 -17.53 6.18 -1.40
C LEU A 30 -18.85 5.41 -1.41
N LEU A 31 -19.00 4.45 -2.31
CA LEU A 31 -20.16 3.56 -2.31
C LEU A 31 -20.25 2.77 -0.99
N THR A 32 -19.12 2.30 -0.49
CA THR A 32 -19.07 1.64 0.82
C THR A 32 -19.46 2.60 1.94
N ALA A 33 -18.97 3.84 1.91
CA ALA A 33 -19.34 4.86 2.89
C ALA A 33 -20.83 5.22 2.82
N TYR A 34 -21.41 5.32 1.61
CA TYR A 34 -22.83 5.56 1.41
C TYR A 34 -23.70 4.45 2.01
N ARG A 35 -23.31 3.19 1.86
CA ARG A 35 -24.02 2.02 2.44
C ARG A 35 -24.07 2.04 3.98
N HIS A 36 -23.21 2.80 4.63
CA HIS A 36 -23.22 3.01 6.07
C HIS A 36 -24.04 4.25 6.51
N THR A 37 -24.65 4.96 5.56
CA THR A 37 -25.49 6.13 5.85
C THR A 37 -26.95 5.70 6.03
N ASP A 38 -27.63 6.30 6.96
CA ASP A 38 -29.06 6.04 7.17
C ASP A 38 -29.87 6.42 5.93
N GLY A 39 -30.76 5.52 5.50
CA GLY A 39 -31.61 5.75 4.32
C GLY A 39 -30.95 5.44 2.97
N HIS A 40 -29.79 4.80 2.97
CA HIS A 40 -29.13 4.39 1.71
C HIS A 40 -30.02 3.46 0.86
N GLN A 41 -29.94 3.61 -0.45
CA GLN A 41 -30.61 2.72 -1.39
C GLN A 41 -29.79 1.44 -1.63
N PRO A 42 -30.44 0.27 -1.82
CA PRO A 42 -29.74 -1.02 -2.00
C PRO A 42 -28.91 -1.04 -3.28
N HIS A 43 -29.36 -0.35 -4.32
CA HIS A 43 -28.66 -0.23 -5.59
C HIS A 43 -28.32 1.23 -5.84
N ALA A 44 -27.02 1.53 -5.80
CA ALA A 44 -26.51 2.86 -6.05
C ALA A 44 -25.12 2.77 -6.69
N ARG A 45 -24.77 3.79 -7.45
CA ARG A 45 -23.41 4.01 -7.93
C ARG A 45 -22.93 5.42 -7.59
N ILE A 46 -21.65 5.57 -7.48
CA ILE A 46 -21.02 6.88 -7.33
C ILE A 46 -20.61 7.39 -8.72
N ASP A 47 -20.86 8.64 -8.97
CA ASP A 47 -20.45 9.35 -10.17
C ASP A 47 -19.54 10.52 -9.76
N ILE A 48 -18.31 10.52 -10.30
CA ILE A 48 -17.34 11.59 -10.07
C ILE A 48 -17.09 12.31 -11.40
N ASP A 49 -17.46 13.57 -11.46
CA ASP A 49 -17.17 14.38 -12.64
C ASP A 49 -15.66 14.58 -12.81
N ARG A 50 -15.10 14.04 -13.90
CA ARG A 50 -13.67 14.09 -14.23
C ARG A 50 -13.11 15.49 -14.48
N LYS A 51 -13.97 16.51 -14.59
CA LYS A 51 -13.56 17.92 -14.80
C LYS A 51 -13.63 18.73 -13.51
N SER A 52 -14.79 18.69 -12.85
CA SER A 52 -15.06 19.48 -11.66
C SER A 52 -14.73 18.77 -10.35
N GLY A 53 -14.59 17.44 -10.38
CA GLY A 53 -14.46 16.61 -9.18
C GLY A 53 -15.72 16.53 -8.33
N ALA A 54 -16.87 16.96 -8.87
CA ALA A 54 -18.14 16.87 -8.17
C ALA A 54 -18.53 15.40 -7.98
N VAL A 55 -18.96 15.05 -6.77
CA VAL A 55 -19.35 13.69 -6.41
C VAL A 55 -20.87 13.65 -6.27
N ARG A 56 -21.50 12.69 -6.92
CA ARG A 56 -22.94 12.41 -6.82
C ARG A 56 -23.16 10.94 -6.49
N VAL A 57 -24.18 10.67 -5.72
CA VAL A 57 -24.69 9.32 -5.48
C VAL A 57 -25.94 9.15 -6.33
N LEU A 58 -25.89 8.22 -7.25
CA LEU A 58 -27.00 7.91 -8.16
C LEU A 58 -27.61 6.59 -7.71
N ALA A 59 -28.81 6.66 -7.14
CA ALA A 59 -29.61 5.50 -6.79
C ALA A 59 -30.25 4.92 -8.04
N GLN A 60 -30.37 3.62 -8.10
CA GLN A 60 -30.85 2.89 -9.26
C GLN A 60 -32.00 1.97 -8.88
N GLU A 61 -33.04 1.96 -9.67
CA GLU A 61 -34.08 0.95 -9.66
C GLU A 61 -33.80 -0.09 -10.75
N LEU A 62 -33.74 -1.34 -10.34
CA LEU A 62 -33.44 -2.43 -11.27
C LEU A 62 -34.71 -3.19 -11.60
N THR A 63 -34.87 -3.55 -12.88
CA THR A 63 -35.90 -4.49 -13.31
C THR A 63 -35.62 -5.91 -12.77
N THR A 64 -36.59 -6.80 -12.87
CA THR A 64 -36.44 -8.22 -12.52
C THR A 64 -35.33 -8.92 -13.30
N GLU A 65 -34.90 -8.36 -14.42
CA GLU A 65 -33.80 -8.85 -15.27
C GLU A 65 -32.45 -8.22 -14.93
N GLY A 66 -32.40 -7.33 -13.92
CA GLY A 66 -31.15 -6.66 -13.47
C GLY A 66 -30.72 -5.47 -14.33
N THR A 67 -31.58 -4.99 -15.22
CA THR A 67 -31.33 -3.77 -15.99
C THR A 67 -31.81 -2.55 -15.22
N VAL A 68 -31.10 -1.42 -15.38
CA VAL A 68 -31.47 -0.16 -14.73
C VAL A 68 -32.71 0.40 -15.42
N GLU A 69 -33.80 0.55 -14.68
CA GLU A 69 -35.05 1.13 -15.16
C GLU A 69 -35.10 2.64 -14.93
N SER A 70 -34.68 3.07 -13.74
CA SER A 70 -34.61 4.49 -13.41
C SER A 70 -33.36 4.79 -12.59
N GLU A 71 -32.89 6.03 -12.67
CA GLU A 71 -31.75 6.53 -11.91
C GLU A 71 -32.05 7.96 -11.45
N TRP A 72 -31.76 8.25 -10.15
CA TRP A 72 -31.97 9.58 -9.57
C TRP A 72 -30.83 9.94 -8.63
N ASP A 73 -30.67 11.23 -8.34
CA ASP A 73 -29.68 11.74 -7.41
C ASP A 73 -30.19 11.55 -5.96
N ASP A 74 -29.49 10.73 -5.20
CA ASP A 74 -29.74 10.43 -3.79
C ASP A 74 -28.54 10.84 -2.93
N THR A 75 -27.86 11.91 -3.30
CA THR A 75 -26.67 12.39 -2.60
C THR A 75 -27.08 12.95 -1.22
N PRO A 76 -26.65 12.32 -0.11
CA PRO A 76 -27.01 12.78 1.23
C PRO A 76 -26.45 14.16 1.54
N GLU A 77 -27.17 14.95 2.37
CA GLU A 77 -26.66 16.22 2.85
C GLU A 77 -25.34 16.03 3.61
N GLY A 78 -24.34 16.85 3.30
CA GLY A 78 -23.01 16.76 3.93
C GLY A 78 -22.10 15.63 3.40
N PHE A 79 -22.57 14.80 2.46
CA PHE A 79 -21.77 13.71 1.87
C PHE A 79 -20.45 14.20 1.25
N GLY A 80 -20.40 15.43 0.78
CA GLY A 80 -19.17 16.03 0.27
C GLY A 80 -17.98 16.06 1.26
N ARG A 81 -18.24 16.11 2.57
CA ARG A 81 -17.19 16.03 3.59
C ARG A 81 -16.65 14.59 3.70
N ILE A 82 -17.55 13.62 3.69
CA ILE A 82 -17.20 12.20 3.69
C ILE A 82 -16.40 11.90 2.42
N ALA A 83 -16.89 12.37 1.28
CA ALA A 83 -16.22 12.18 -0.02
C ALA A 83 -14.78 12.73 -0.02
N ALA A 84 -14.57 13.96 0.46
CA ALA A 84 -13.24 14.56 0.50
C ALA A 84 -12.28 13.80 1.43
N THR A 85 -12.76 13.36 2.59
CA THR A 85 -11.93 12.59 3.55
C THR A 85 -11.59 11.21 2.99
N THR A 86 -12.58 10.51 2.45
CA THR A 86 -12.41 9.18 1.85
C THR A 86 -11.50 9.22 0.64
N ALA A 87 -11.69 10.18 -0.27
CA ALA A 87 -10.83 10.36 -1.42
C ALA A 87 -9.37 10.57 -1.00
N ARG A 88 -9.12 11.45 -0.04
CA ARG A 88 -7.76 11.67 0.50
C ARG A 88 -7.15 10.38 1.06
N GLN A 89 -7.93 9.60 1.80
CA GLN A 89 -7.46 8.35 2.39
C GLN A 89 -7.14 7.31 1.32
N VAL A 90 -7.99 7.17 0.31
CA VAL A 90 -7.78 6.26 -0.82
C VAL A 90 -6.54 6.66 -1.63
N ILE A 91 -6.37 7.95 -1.92
CA ILE A 91 -5.20 8.48 -2.62
C ILE A 91 -3.92 8.12 -1.86
N LEU A 92 -3.86 8.38 -0.54
CA LEU A 92 -2.71 8.05 0.28
C LEU A 92 -2.43 6.54 0.31
N GLN A 93 -3.48 5.72 0.30
CA GLN A 93 -3.33 4.26 0.24
C GLN A 93 -2.75 3.83 -1.11
N ARG A 94 -3.29 4.34 -2.22
CA ARG A 94 -2.78 4.01 -3.57
C ARG A 94 -1.35 4.46 -3.80
N LEU A 95 -0.96 5.61 -3.24
CA LEU A 95 0.43 6.07 -3.27
C LEU A 95 1.36 5.10 -2.53
N ARG A 96 0.97 4.66 -1.35
CA ARG A 96 1.76 3.67 -0.58
C ARG A 96 1.86 2.35 -1.33
N ASP A 97 0.75 1.86 -1.90
CA ASP A 97 0.72 0.61 -2.65
C ASP A 97 1.66 0.67 -3.86
N ALA A 98 1.67 1.79 -4.60
CA ALA A 98 2.56 2.00 -5.74
C ALA A 98 4.04 2.09 -5.30
N GLU A 99 4.34 2.77 -4.20
CA GLU A 99 5.70 2.82 -3.65
C GLU A 99 6.17 1.43 -3.19
N HIS A 100 5.28 0.65 -2.57
CA HIS A 100 5.58 -0.72 -2.18
C HIS A 100 5.80 -1.64 -3.38
N GLU A 101 5.00 -1.50 -4.44
CA GLU A 101 5.15 -2.29 -5.67
C GLU A 101 6.49 -2.01 -6.36
N ARG A 102 6.84 -0.73 -6.51
CA ARG A 102 8.13 -0.31 -7.06
C ARG A 102 9.30 -0.87 -6.25
N THR A 103 9.23 -0.72 -4.94
CA THR A 103 10.23 -1.21 -4.01
C THR A 103 10.34 -2.72 -4.04
N TYR A 104 9.20 -3.43 -4.11
CA TYR A 104 9.17 -4.89 -4.28
C TYR A 104 9.88 -5.30 -5.57
N GLY A 105 9.59 -4.65 -6.69
CA GLY A 105 10.22 -4.94 -7.98
C GLY A 105 11.74 -4.76 -7.96
N GLU A 106 12.24 -3.69 -7.33
CA GLU A 106 13.68 -3.42 -7.18
C GLU A 106 14.40 -4.52 -6.38
N PHE A 107 13.75 -5.09 -5.35
CA PHE A 107 14.37 -6.10 -4.49
C PHE A 107 14.07 -7.53 -4.92
N ALA A 108 12.98 -7.79 -5.62
CA ALA A 108 12.74 -9.07 -6.27
C ALA A 108 13.85 -9.40 -7.30
N ALA A 109 14.36 -8.38 -7.98
CA ALA A 109 15.51 -8.53 -8.87
C ALA A 109 16.83 -8.82 -8.13
N LYS A 110 16.89 -8.62 -6.83
CA LYS A 110 18.08 -8.86 -5.97
C LYS A 110 17.99 -10.16 -5.17
N GLU A 111 16.98 -10.98 -5.41
CA GLU A 111 16.95 -12.34 -4.85
C GLU A 111 18.20 -13.11 -5.32
N GLY A 112 18.90 -13.73 -4.38
CA GLY A 112 20.17 -14.40 -4.67
C GLY A 112 21.39 -13.50 -4.59
N GLU A 113 21.26 -12.20 -4.31
CA GLU A 113 22.39 -11.28 -4.18
C GLU A 113 22.73 -11.00 -2.71
N ILE A 114 23.96 -10.52 -2.50
CA ILE A 114 24.42 -10.05 -1.19
C ILE A 114 24.17 -8.54 -1.09
N VAL A 115 23.37 -8.13 -0.12
CA VAL A 115 23.06 -6.73 0.14
C VAL A 115 23.63 -6.29 1.49
N GLY A 116 24.10 -5.04 1.56
CA GLY A 116 24.53 -4.43 2.81
C GLY A 116 23.35 -3.80 3.55
N GLY A 117 23.34 -3.93 4.89
CA GLY A 117 22.33 -3.31 5.71
C GLY A 117 22.85 -2.90 7.08
N VAL A 118 22.01 -2.22 7.85
CA VAL A 118 22.30 -1.77 9.21
C VAL A 118 21.31 -2.40 10.18
N VAL A 119 21.82 -3.02 11.22
CA VAL A 119 21.00 -3.66 12.25
C VAL A 119 20.16 -2.62 12.99
N GLN A 120 18.85 -2.85 13.07
CA GLN A 120 17.90 -2.02 13.79
C GLN A 120 17.44 -2.74 15.09
N ARG A 121 17.37 -1.98 16.18
CA ARG A 121 16.84 -2.53 17.44
C ARG A 121 15.32 -2.43 17.43
N ASP A 122 14.65 -3.57 17.32
CA ASP A 122 13.21 -3.70 17.55
C ASP A 122 12.98 -4.60 18.75
N ALA A 123 12.43 -4.05 19.83
CA ALA A 123 12.21 -4.79 21.08
C ALA A 123 11.28 -6.00 20.91
N ARG A 124 10.31 -5.93 19.97
CA ARG A 124 9.38 -7.03 19.70
C ARG A 124 10.00 -8.13 18.84
N ALA A 125 10.84 -7.75 17.88
CA ALA A 125 11.56 -8.70 17.04
C ALA A 125 12.64 -9.42 17.88
N ASN A 126 13.41 -8.68 18.68
CA ASN A 126 14.45 -9.24 19.56
C ASN A 126 13.88 -10.24 20.58
N ALA A 127 12.68 -10.00 21.13
CA ALA A 127 12.01 -10.94 22.03
C ALA A 127 11.67 -12.29 21.36
N ARG A 128 11.65 -12.33 20.03
CA ARG A 128 11.42 -13.54 19.22
C ARG A 128 12.71 -14.11 18.62
N GLY A 129 13.86 -13.57 18.98
CA GLY A 129 15.15 -13.96 18.40
C GLY A 129 15.34 -13.52 16.94
N VAL A 130 14.57 -12.56 16.48
CA VAL A 130 14.61 -12.04 15.10
C VAL A 130 15.37 -10.72 15.09
N VAL A 131 16.29 -10.57 14.14
CA VAL A 131 17.03 -9.32 13.93
C VAL A 131 16.44 -8.59 12.73
N ILE A 132 16.16 -7.31 12.89
CA ILE A 132 15.71 -6.43 11.80
C ILE A 132 16.93 -5.70 11.23
N VAL A 133 17.02 -5.70 9.91
CA VAL A 133 18.13 -5.07 9.18
C VAL A 133 17.55 -4.03 8.23
N ALA A 134 17.87 -2.76 8.45
CA ALA A 134 17.55 -1.72 7.46
C ALA A 134 18.51 -1.83 6.29
N LEU A 135 17.98 -2.05 5.10
CA LEU A 135 18.76 -2.22 3.88
C LEU A 135 18.95 -0.88 3.18
N SER A 136 18.11 -0.50 2.26
CA SER A 136 18.19 0.80 1.58
C SER A 136 16.84 1.51 1.68
N GLY A 137 16.83 2.77 2.06
CA GLY A 137 15.60 3.54 2.24
C GLY A 137 14.74 3.05 3.41
N GLN A 138 13.48 2.72 3.16
CA GLN A 138 12.50 2.27 4.16
C GLN A 138 12.31 0.73 4.18
N ILE A 139 13.26 -0.02 3.63
CA ILE A 139 13.13 -1.46 3.49
C ILE A 139 13.81 -2.17 4.65
N GLU A 140 13.05 -3.04 5.28
CA GLU A 140 13.51 -3.86 6.40
C GLU A 140 13.71 -5.31 5.94
N GLY A 141 14.89 -5.84 6.17
CA GLY A 141 15.19 -7.26 6.09
C GLY A 141 14.91 -7.93 7.43
N VAL A 142 14.34 -9.11 7.39
CA VAL A 142 14.09 -9.95 8.56
C VAL A 142 15.10 -11.08 8.57
N LEU A 143 15.93 -11.15 9.62
CA LEU A 143 16.92 -12.20 9.85
C LEU A 143 16.44 -13.12 10.98
N PRO A 144 15.79 -14.26 10.67
CA PRO A 144 15.34 -15.21 11.66
C PRO A 144 16.52 -15.86 12.40
N GLN A 145 16.30 -16.33 13.62
CA GLN A 145 17.34 -16.97 14.42
C GLN A 145 18.03 -18.15 13.72
N ALA A 146 17.28 -18.90 12.89
CA ALA A 146 17.82 -20.03 12.12
C ALA A 146 18.84 -19.61 11.05
N GLU A 147 18.82 -18.36 10.61
CA GLU A 147 19.69 -17.81 9.57
C GLU A 147 20.79 -16.90 10.15
N GLN A 148 20.82 -16.74 11.46
CA GLN A 148 21.88 -16.02 12.15
C GLN A 148 23.11 -16.90 12.33
N VAL A 149 24.29 -16.28 12.35
CA VAL A 149 25.55 -16.99 12.62
C VAL A 149 25.65 -17.27 14.11
N PRO A 150 25.82 -18.52 14.53
CA PRO A 150 25.99 -18.86 15.93
C PRO A 150 27.22 -18.15 16.56
N GLY A 151 27.00 -17.45 17.68
CA GLY A 151 28.07 -16.74 18.37
C GLY A 151 28.30 -15.29 17.91
N GLU A 152 27.63 -14.83 16.84
CA GLU A 152 27.63 -13.42 16.47
C GLU A 152 26.59 -12.61 17.28
N THR A 153 26.96 -11.36 17.60
CA THR A 153 26.08 -10.41 18.25
C THR A 153 25.70 -9.34 17.25
N TYR A 154 24.41 -9.09 17.10
CA TYR A 154 23.88 -8.09 16.17
C TYR A 154 23.53 -6.81 16.95
N ALA A 155 24.51 -5.92 17.10
CA ALA A 155 24.31 -4.66 17.82
C ALA A 155 23.58 -3.63 16.95
N HIS A 156 22.74 -2.79 17.58
CA HIS A 156 22.08 -1.70 16.86
C HIS A 156 23.11 -0.76 16.23
N GLY A 157 22.89 -0.43 14.95
CA GLY A 157 23.79 0.43 14.17
C GLY A 157 24.93 -0.33 13.48
N GLU A 158 25.11 -1.60 13.75
CA GLU A 158 26.14 -2.43 13.12
C GLU A 158 25.79 -2.66 11.63
N ARG A 159 26.82 -2.58 10.78
CA ARG A 159 26.69 -2.89 9.35
C ARG A 159 26.97 -4.35 9.10
N ILE A 160 26.02 -5.01 8.47
CA ILE A 160 26.12 -6.40 8.09
C ILE A 160 25.87 -6.61 6.61
N ARG A 161 26.37 -7.71 6.07
CA ARG A 161 26.06 -8.17 4.70
C ARG A 161 25.13 -9.38 4.79
N CYS A 162 24.01 -9.31 4.10
CA CYS A 162 23.01 -10.36 4.13
C CYS A 162 22.74 -10.88 2.71
N TYR A 163 22.60 -12.18 2.57
CA TYR A 163 22.12 -12.82 1.36
C TYR A 163 20.60 -12.78 1.31
N VAL A 164 20.03 -12.28 0.21
CA VAL A 164 18.56 -12.19 0.03
C VAL A 164 18.04 -13.55 -0.40
N VAL A 165 17.35 -14.25 0.49
CA VAL A 165 16.77 -15.58 0.22
C VAL A 165 15.41 -15.45 -0.47
N GLY A 166 14.67 -14.40 -0.19
CA GLY A 166 13.37 -14.16 -0.80
C GLY A 166 12.78 -12.83 -0.37
N VAL A 167 11.93 -12.28 -1.21
CA VAL A 167 11.23 -11.00 -0.96
C VAL A 167 9.74 -11.28 -0.81
N THR A 168 9.14 -10.78 0.26
CA THR A 168 7.71 -10.95 0.54
C THR A 168 7.03 -9.61 0.77
N ARG A 169 5.75 -9.53 0.45
CA ARG A 169 4.92 -8.36 0.75
C ARG A 169 4.40 -8.46 2.17
N GLY A 170 4.83 -7.57 3.05
CA GLY A 170 4.32 -7.47 4.42
C GLY A 170 3.27 -6.38 4.56
N MET A 171 2.48 -6.42 5.65
CA MET A 171 1.46 -5.39 5.94
C MET A 171 2.05 -3.99 6.16
N ARG A 172 3.35 -3.87 6.41
CA ARG A 172 4.08 -2.60 6.63
C ARG A 172 4.96 -2.19 5.45
N GLY A 173 4.88 -2.90 4.33
CA GLY A 173 5.69 -2.67 3.14
C GLY A 173 6.42 -3.92 2.66
N THR A 174 7.35 -3.72 1.74
CA THR A 174 8.20 -4.80 1.23
C THR A 174 9.12 -5.29 2.35
N GLN A 175 8.99 -6.56 2.71
CA GLN A 175 9.88 -7.23 3.64
C GLN A 175 10.73 -8.22 2.87
N ILE A 176 12.04 -8.17 3.06
CA ILE A 176 12.91 -9.25 2.62
C ILE A 176 12.72 -10.40 3.59
N GLY A 177 12.00 -11.40 3.14
CA GLY A 177 11.43 -12.44 3.98
C GLY A 177 12.44 -13.38 4.62
N ARG A 178 13.66 -13.45 4.08
CA ARG A 178 14.79 -14.18 4.65
C ARG A 178 16.08 -13.54 4.17
N ALA A 179 16.88 -13.04 5.10
CA ALA A 179 18.27 -12.73 4.89
C ALA A 179 19.10 -13.80 5.61
N SER A 180 20.01 -14.44 4.93
CA SER A 180 20.95 -15.37 5.53
C SER A 180 22.31 -14.70 5.62
N CYS A 181 22.85 -14.59 6.84
CA CYS A 181 24.22 -14.13 7.07
C CYS A 181 25.22 -15.30 7.10
N ARG A 182 24.80 -16.49 6.65
CA ARG A 182 25.53 -17.76 6.84
C ARG A 182 26.84 -17.87 6.06
N GLU A 183 27.10 -16.94 5.14
CA GLU A 183 28.34 -16.95 4.37
C GLU A 183 29.09 -15.62 4.53
N ARG A 184 29.99 -15.58 5.50
CA ARG A 184 31.17 -14.73 5.31
C ARG A 184 31.92 -15.32 4.14
N VAL A 185 31.80 -14.70 2.97
CA VAL A 185 32.74 -14.94 1.90
C VAL A 185 34.10 -14.46 2.43
N TYR A 186 34.89 -15.40 2.91
CA TYR A 186 36.31 -15.16 3.13
C TYR A 186 36.90 -14.88 1.75
N SER A 187 37.08 -13.61 1.40
CA SER A 187 38.05 -13.22 0.40
C SER A 187 39.43 -13.47 1.02
N ASN A 188 39.95 -14.65 0.82
CA ASN A 188 41.38 -14.86 0.92
C ASN A 188 42.04 -14.06 -0.20
N VAL A 189 42.81 -13.06 0.17
CA VAL A 189 43.94 -12.56 -0.58
C VAL A 189 45.17 -13.15 0.06
#